data_ff046f5a282762e78ccd4a213c38658f
#
_entry.id   ff046f5a282762e78ccd4a213c38658f
#
_cell.length_a   1.000
_cell.length_b   1.000
_cell.length_c   1.000
_cell.angle_alpha   90.00
_cell.angle_beta   90.00
_cell.angle_gamma   90.00
#
_symmetry.space_group_name_H-M   'P 1'
#
loop_
_entity.id
_entity.type
_entity.pdbx_description
1 polymer ?
#
loop_
_entity_poly.entity_id
_entity_poly.type
_entity_poly.pdbx_seq_one_letter_code
_entity_poly.pdbx_strand_id
1 'polypeptide(L)'
;KFARANKVNSDMSLTKTAQKTSAEVFLKLRLQMDNSGTCGAVWHNNPDHKLPTVNPSEGSLLAHVECTTEEDYHQVLEDAVATAQAWRETPAPVRGEIVRQIGNAFREHKEELGTLISLEMGKILSEGLGEVQEAIDICDFAVGLSRQLCGKTMHSERPGHRMYEQWHPLGVVGVITAFNFPCAVWAWNAALALVCGNAVVWKPSEKTPLVAIAMQHIVYKVLEQHNLQGLCGLITSPDKALGEKLVDDSR
;
A
#
# COMPACT_ATOMS: atom_id res chain seq x y z
N LYS A 1 28.14 20.79 36.58
CA LYS A 1 26.70 20.93 36.93
C LYS A 1 25.91 21.65 35.82
N PHE A 2 26.48 22.64 35.10
CA PHE A 2 25.79 23.36 34.01
C PHE A 2 25.57 22.53 32.74
N ALA A 3 26.48 21.64 32.39
CA ALA A 3 26.38 20.76 31.21
C ALA A 3 25.25 19.72 31.33
N ARG A 4 24.94 19.23 32.55
CA ARG A 4 23.87 18.26 32.80
C ARG A 4 22.45 18.90 32.72
N ALA A 5 22.30 20.15 33.12
CA ALA A 5 21.01 20.85 33.05
C ALA A 5 20.60 21.18 31.60
N ASN A 6 21.57 21.51 30.74
CA ASN A 6 21.31 21.78 29.32
C ASN A 6 20.95 20.51 28.53
N LYS A 7 21.53 19.34 28.89
CA LYS A 7 21.21 18.06 28.22
C LYS A 7 19.78 17.58 28.55
N VAL A 8 19.33 17.73 29.81
CA VAL A 8 17.96 17.36 30.22
C VAL A 8 16.91 18.26 29.56
N ASN A 9 17.19 19.57 29.41
CA ASN A 9 16.25 20.48 28.75
C ASN A 9 16.18 20.28 27.23
N SER A 10 17.27 19.88 26.55
CA SER A 10 17.26 19.55 25.13
C SER A 10 16.47 18.27 24.86
N ASP A 11 16.63 17.23 25.72
CA ASP A 11 15.91 15.97 25.57
C ASP A 11 14.39 16.13 25.82
N MET A 12 13.98 17.00 26.78
CA MET A 12 12.57 17.30 27.02
C MET A 12 11.91 18.11 25.88
N SER A 13 12.68 18.96 25.18
CA SER A 13 12.16 19.71 24.03
C SER A 13 12.02 18.83 22.79
N LEU A 14 12.92 17.89 22.58
CA LEU A 14 12.88 16.93 21.47
C LEU A 14 11.69 15.97 21.60
N THR A 15 11.44 15.43 22.80
CA THR A 15 10.29 14.54 23.03
C THR A 15 8.94 15.22 22.85
N LYS A 16 8.79 16.48 23.29
CA LYS A 16 7.54 17.24 23.07
C LYS A 16 7.31 17.58 21.59
N THR A 17 8.34 17.88 20.83
CA THR A 17 8.23 18.15 19.40
C THR A 17 7.87 16.89 18.62
N ALA A 18 8.51 15.76 18.93
CA ALA A 18 8.21 14.47 18.30
C ALA A 18 6.75 14.00 18.56
N GLN A 19 6.25 14.13 19.78
CA GLN A 19 4.87 13.79 20.10
C GLN A 19 3.83 14.63 19.36
N LYS A 20 4.06 15.94 19.21
CA LYS A 20 3.17 16.84 18.46
C LYS A 20 3.14 16.48 16.97
N THR A 21 4.30 16.15 16.41
CA THR A 21 4.45 15.73 15.01
C THR A 21 3.69 14.43 14.74
N SER A 22 3.75 13.45 15.66
CA SER A 22 3.02 12.16 15.52
C SER A 22 1.51 12.37 15.48
N ALA A 23 0.94 13.23 16.32
CA ALA A 23 -0.50 13.51 16.35
C ALA A 23 -0.98 14.19 15.05
N GLU A 24 -0.20 15.12 14.51
CA GLU A 24 -0.51 15.77 13.22
C GLU A 24 -0.44 14.77 12.05
N VAL A 25 0.58 13.90 12.04
CA VAL A 25 0.74 12.84 11.03
C VAL A 25 -0.46 11.89 11.05
N PHE A 26 -0.86 11.43 12.24
CA PHE A 26 -2.02 10.54 12.40
C PHE A 26 -3.30 11.18 11.88
N LEU A 27 -3.56 12.43 12.25
CA LEU A 27 -4.75 13.15 11.80
C LEU A 27 -4.80 13.28 10.26
N LYS A 28 -3.69 13.67 9.63
CA LYS A 28 -3.63 13.86 8.18
C LYS A 28 -3.73 12.55 7.40
N LEU A 29 -3.19 11.45 7.95
CA LEU A 29 -3.25 10.11 7.37
C LEU A 29 -4.49 9.31 7.79
N ARG A 30 -5.42 9.94 8.56
CA ARG A 30 -6.65 9.32 9.08
C ARG A 30 -6.41 8.11 9.99
N LEU A 31 -5.27 8.08 10.65
CA LEU A 31 -4.94 7.07 11.64
C LEU A 31 -5.52 7.41 13.00
N GLN A 32 -5.86 6.38 13.77
CA GLN A 32 -6.39 6.45 15.11
C GLN A 32 -5.55 5.61 16.07
N MET A 33 -5.94 5.52 17.34
CA MET A 33 -5.31 4.61 18.29
C MET A 33 -5.65 3.14 18.00
N ASP A 34 -6.83 2.87 17.44
CA ASP A 34 -7.24 1.57 16.94
C ASP A 34 -7.59 1.72 15.45
N ASN A 35 -6.95 0.92 14.59
CA ASN A 35 -7.09 1.01 13.14
C ASN A 35 -7.47 -0.34 12.56
N SER A 36 -8.40 -0.37 11.62
CA SER A 36 -8.64 -1.59 10.85
C SER A 36 -7.42 -1.93 9.99
N GLY A 37 -6.98 -3.16 10.04
CA GLY A 37 -5.93 -3.71 9.17
C GLY A 37 -6.49 -4.49 7.98
N THR A 38 -7.80 -4.40 7.73
CA THR A 38 -8.47 -5.15 6.66
C THR A 38 -9.34 -4.24 5.82
N CYS A 39 -9.13 -4.26 4.51
CA CYS A 39 -9.90 -3.48 3.55
C CYS A 39 -10.08 -4.26 2.25
N GLY A 40 -11.32 -4.43 1.81
CA GLY A 40 -11.73 -4.85 0.48
C GLY A 40 -12.50 -3.72 -0.20
N ALA A 41 -13.71 -3.99 -0.66
CA ALA A 41 -14.63 -2.96 -1.10
C ALA A 41 -15.09 -2.04 0.04
N VAL A 42 -14.99 -2.52 1.28
CA VAL A 42 -15.22 -1.77 2.53
C VAL A 42 -14.12 -2.09 3.54
N TRP A 43 -14.01 -1.26 4.58
CA TRP A 43 -13.16 -1.54 5.73
C TRP A 43 -13.87 -2.48 6.70
N HIS A 44 -13.14 -3.47 7.25
CA HIS A 44 -13.63 -4.46 8.21
C HIS A 44 -13.04 -4.18 9.59
N ASN A 45 -13.84 -4.28 10.64
CA ASN A 45 -13.41 -4.03 12.02
C ASN A 45 -13.44 -5.34 12.82
N ASN A 46 -12.32 -5.65 13.48
CA ASN A 46 -12.11 -6.87 14.26
C ASN A 46 -11.50 -6.53 15.63
N PRO A 47 -12.26 -5.93 16.56
CA PRO A 47 -11.73 -5.38 17.80
C PRO A 47 -11.13 -6.43 18.74
N ASP A 48 -11.46 -7.70 18.57
CA ASP A 48 -10.99 -8.81 19.43
C ASP A 48 -9.58 -9.31 19.07
N HIS A 49 -9.05 -8.93 17.88
CA HIS A 49 -7.75 -9.38 17.38
C HIS A 49 -6.87 -8.18 17.04
N LYS A 50 -6.14 -7.65 18.04
CA LYS A 50 -5.32 -6.45 17.88
C LYS A 50 -3.84 -6.75 17.97
N LEU A 51 -3.07 -6.13 17.08
CA LEU A 51 -1.61 -6.12 17.05
C LEU A 51 -1.14 -4.73 17.49
N PRO A 52 -0.32 -4.60 18.55
CA PRO A 52 0.31 -3.33 18.87
C PRO A 52 1.45 -3.02 17.90
N THR A 53 1.57 -1.76 17.47
CA THR A 53 2.72 -1.25 16.74
C THR A 53 3.45 -0.20 17.58
N VAL A 54 4.77 -0.23 17.54
CA VAL A 54 5.62 0.57 18.42
C VAL A 54 6.68 1.33 17.63
N ASN A 55 7.08 2.47 18.15
CA ASN A 55 8.25 3.17 17.65
C ASN A 55 9.53 2.41 18.07
N PRO A 56 10.30 1.85 17.15
CA PRO A 56 11.48 1.04 17.50
C PRO A 56 12.62 1.84 18.13
N SER A 57 12.61 3.17 18.01
CA SER A 57 13.66 4.02 18.57
C SER A 57 13.53 4.21 20.08
N GLU A 58 12.33 4.11 20.65
CA GLU A 58 12.05 4.38 22.07
C GLU A 58 11.12 3.33 22.71
N GLY A 59 10.57 2.41 21.91
CA GLY A 59 9.67 1.36 22.39
C GLY A 59 8.28 1.85 22.78
N SER A 60 7.93 3.11 22.49
CA SER A 60 6.62 3.67 22.78
C SER A 60 5.55 3.11 21.85
N LEU A 61 4.35 2.88 22.39
CA LEU A 61 3.20 2.45 21.59
C LEU A 61 2.80 3.58 20.63
N LEU A 62 2.66 3.26 19.35
CA LEU A 62 2.11 4.15 18.33
C LEU A 62 0.58 3.98 18.22
N ALA A 63 0.12 2.75 18.01
CA ALA A 63 -1.30 2.43 17.88
C ALA A 63 -1.52 0.91 17.95
N HIS A 64 -2.79 0.48 17.81
CA HIS A 64 -3.16 -0.91 17.58
C HIS A 64 -3.74 -1.08 16.17
N VAL A 65 -3.57 -2.27 15.61
CA VAL A 65 -4.11 -2.66 14.31
C VAL A 65 -4.97 -3.90 14.49
N GLU A 66 -6.21 -3.83 14.04
CA GLU A 66 -7.16 -4.94 14.03
C GLU A 66 -6.81 -5.90 12.90
N CYS A 67 -6.52 -7.16 13.23
CA CYS A 67 -6.05 -8.14 12.28
C CYS A 67 -7.19 -8.73 11.44
N THR A 68 -6.86 -9.18 10.24
CA THR A 68 -7.76 -9.85 9.30
C THR A 68 -8.19 -11.21 9.84
N THR A 69 -9.49 -11.47 9.89
CA THR A 69 -10.04 -12.81 10.14
C THR A 69 -10.03 -13.66 8.87
N GLU A 70 -10.28 -14.96 9.03
CA GLU A 70 -10.39 -15.84 7.86
C GLU A 70 -11.59 -15.49 6.96
N GLU A 71 -12.71 -15.09 7.56
CA GLU A 71 -13.90 -14.66 6.84
C GLU A 71 -13.63 -13.39 6.03
N ASP A 72 -13.00 -12.38 6.65
CA ASP A 72 -12.63 -11.15 5.96
C ASP A 72 -11.60 -11.38 4.84
N TYR A 73 -10.65 -12.31 5.05
CA TYR A 73 -9.73 -12.71 4.00
C TYR A 73 -10.47 -13.15 2.75
N HIS A 74 -11.45 -14.03 2.89
CA HIS A 74 -12.26 -14.50 1.77
C HIS A 74 -13.05 -13.37 1.12
N GLN A 75 -13.65 -12.48 1.90
CA GLN A 75 -14.39 -11.35 1.38
C GLN A 75 -13.49 -10.38 0.59
N VAL A 76 -12.30 -10.05 1.11
CA VAL A 76 -11.33 -9.20 0.40
C VAL A 76 -10.92 -9.80 -0.94
N LEU A 77 -10.69 -11.12 -0.99
CA LEU A 77 -10.36 -11.80 -2.25
C LEU A 77 -11.53 -11.80 -3.24
N GLU A 78 -12.75 -12.04 -2.77
CA GLU A 78 -13.96 -12.00 -3.59
C GLU A 78 -14.20 -10.60 -4.18
N ASP A 79 -14.03 -9.55 -3.38
CA ASP A 79 -14.12 -8.15 -3.82
C ASP A 79 -13.07 -7.85 -4.91
N ALA A 80 -11.83 -8.33 -4.72
CA ALA A 80 -10.76 -8.16 -5.69
C ALA A 80 -11.05 -8.89 -7.01
N VAL A 81 -11.52 -10.14 -6.95
CA VAL A 81 -11.91 -10.93 -8.13
C VAL A 81 -13.05 -10.25 -8.90
N ALA A 82 -14.10 -9.82 -8.20
CA ALA A 82 -15.24 -9.16 -8.81
C ALA A 82 -14.83 -7.85 -9.49
N THR A 83 -13.99 -7.03 -8.81
CA THR A 83 -13.53 -5.76 -9.37
C THR A 83 -12.56 -5.96 -10.54
N ALA A 84 -11.70 -6.99 -10.50
CA ALA A 84 -10.77 -7.32 -11.57
C ALA A 84 -11.49 -7.60 -12.90
N GLN A 85 -12.69 -8.19 -12.86
CA GLN A 85 -13.47 -8.48 -14.08
C GLN A 85 -13.86 -7.21 -14.84
N ALA A 86 -14.30 -6.16 -14.15
CA ALA A 86 -14.61 -4.88 -14.77
C ALA A 86 -13.33 -4.09 -15.14
N TRP A 87 -12.30 -4.19 -14.29
CA TRP A 87 -11.04 -3.48 -14.48
C TRP A 87 -10.28 -3.93 -15.73
N ARG A 88 -10.25 -5.20 -16.03
CA ARG A 88 -9.61 -5.74 -17.23
C ARG A 88 -10.19 -5.19 -18.54
N GLU A 89 -11.48 -4.86 -18.56
CA GLU A 89 -12.16 -4.28 -19.71
C GLU A 89 -11.90 -2.77 -19.84
N THR A 90 -11.39 -2.13 -18.78
CA THR A 90 -11.03 -0.71 -18.79
C THR A 90 -9.80 -0.48 -19.69
N PRO A 91 -9.86 0.45 -20.67
CA PRO A 91 -8.71 0.73 -21.54
C PRO A 91 -7.45 1.09 -20.74
N ALA A 92 -6.29 0.56 -21.16
CA ALA A 92 -5.02 0.77 -20.46
C ALA A 92 -4.69 2.24 -20.15
N PRO A 93 -4.91 3.23 -21.06
CA PRO A 93 -4.68 4.64 -20.75
C PRO A 93 -5.62 5.20 -19.64
N VAL A 94 -6.82 4.67 -19.50
CA VAL A 94 -7.75 5.04 -18.42
C VAL A 94 -7.26 4.46 -17.09
N ARG A 95 -6.76 3.21 -17.10
CA ARG A 95 -6.10 2.62 -15.93
C ARG A 95 -4.87 3.45 -15.50
N GLY A 96 -4.06 3.88 -16.48
CA GLY A 96 -2.94 4.79 -16.24
C GLY A 96 -3.35 6.10 -15.59
N GLU A 97 -4.49 6.69 -16.00
CA GLU A 97 -4.99 7.92 -15.39
C GLU A 97 -5.33 7.74 -13.90
N ILE A 98 -5.93 6.61 -13.52
CA ILE A 98 -6.24 6.32 -12.10
C ILE A 98 -4.94 6.11 -11.30
N VAL A 99 -3.95 5.39 -11.85
CA VAL A 99 -2.63 5.27 -11.23
C VAL A 99 -1.93 6.63 -11.07
N ARG A 100 -2.08 7.55 -12.05
CA ARG A 100 -1.59 8.93 -11.93
C ARG A 100 -2.22 9.66 -10.74
N GLN A 101 -3.53 9.49 -10.53
CA GLN A 101 -4.23 10.09 -9.39
C GLN A 101 -3.72 9.52 -8.06
N ILE A 102 -3.45 8.21 -7.99
CA ILE A 102 -2.81 7.58 -6.81
C ILE A 102 -1.43 8.19 -6.56
N GLY A 103 -0.58 8.30 -7.58
CA GLY A 103 0.74 8.93 -7.48
C GLY A 103 0.67 10.39 -7.00
N ASN A 104 -0.32 11.16 -7.48
CA ASN A 104 -0.55 12.53 -7.02
C ASN A 104 -0.99 12.57 -5.55
N ALA A 105 -1.85 11.65 -5.13
CA ALA A 105 -2.28 11.57 -3.74
C ALA A 105 -1.10 11.20 -2.81
N PHE A 106 -0.18 10.32 -3.23
CA PHE A 106 1.07 10.08 -2.49
C PHE A 106 1.95 11.33 -2.45
N ARG A 107 2.02 12.13 -3.52
CA ARG A 107 2.79 13.38 -3.56
C ARG A 107 2.23 14.41 -2.59
N GLU A 108 0.91 14.51 -2.46
CA GLU A 108 0.23 15.39 -1.50
C GLU A 108 0.50 14.99 -0.04
N HIS A 109 0.68 13.71 0.25
CA HIS A 109 0.90 13.17 1.59
C HIS A 109 2.37 12.76 1.85
N LYS A 110 3.32 13.19 1.02
CA LYS A 110 4.71 12.73 1.07
C LYS A 110 5.37 12.97 2.43
N GLU A 111 5.20 14.14 2.99
CA GLU A 111 5.81 14.51 4.27
C GLU A 111 5.25 13.66 5.42
N GLU A 112 3.94 13.45 5.45
CA GLU A 112 3.27 12.67 6.49
C GLU A 112 3.63 11.19 6.39
N LEU A 113 3.59 10.61 5.18
CA LEU A 113 3.97 9.21 4.94
C LEU A 113 5.46 8.98 5.27
N GLY A 114 6.36 9.86 4.82
CA GLY A 114 7.79 9.75 5.12
C GLY A 114 8.08 9.84 6.62
N THR A 115 7.36 10.71 7.33
CA THR A 115 7.45 10.81 8.79
C THR A 115 6.91 9.54 9.46
N LEU A 116 5.78 9.00 9.02
CA LEU A 116 5.22 7.76 9.56
C LEU A 116 6.17 6.57 9.34
N ILE A 117 6.80 6.46 8.17
CA ILE A 117 7.82 5.44 7.89
C ILE A 117 8.98 5.55 8.88
N SER A 118 9.44 6.77 9.18
CA SER A 118 10.49 6.99 10.17
C SER A 118 10.07 6.60 11.59
N LEU A 119 8.83 6.89 11.97
CA LEU A 119 8.28 6.56 13.30
C LEU A 119 8.09 5.06 13.50
N GLU A 120 7.54 4.36 12.51
CA GLU A 120 7.16 2.95 12.65
C GLU A 120 8.29 1.99 12.28
N MET A 121 9.10 2.31 11.27
CA MET A 121 10.20 1.46 10.81
C MET A 121 11.55 1.82 11.45
N GLY A 122 11.73 3.08 11.85
CA GLY A 122 12.96 3.54 12.52
C GLY A 122 14.06 4.06 11.59
N LYS A 123 13.80 4.21 10.30
CA LYS A 123 14.76 4.84 9.38
C LYS A 123 14.78 6.36 9.52
N ILE A 124 15.87 7.01 9.10
CA ILE A 124 15.97 8.48 9.12
C ILE A 124 14.95 9.10 8.18
N LEU A 125 14.51 10.33 8.48
CA LEU A 125 13.45 11.00 7.74
C LEU A 125 13.74 11.14 6.24
N SER A 126 14.99 11.42 5.87
CA SER A 126 15.37 11.53 4.46
C SER A 126 15.17 10.23 3.68
N GLU A 127 15.38 9.08 4.31
CA GLU A 127 15.09 7.77 3.70
C GLU A 127 13.60 7.47 3.67
N GLY A 128 12.84 7.85 4.70
CA GLY A 128 11.38 7.76 4.70
C GLY A 128 10.77 8.58 3.56
N LEU A 129 11.21 9.82 3.38
CA LEU A 129 10.78 10.70 2.28
C LEU A 129 11.22 10.16 0.91
N GLY A 130 12.43 9.59 0.83
CA GLY A 130 12.95 8.94 -0.38
C GLY A 130 12.10 7.75 -0.81
N GLU A 131 11.66 6.94 0.14
CA GLU A 131 10.80 5.78 -0.11
C GLU A 131 9.43 6.19 -0.68
N VAL A 132 8.83 7.26 -0.15
CA VAL A 132 7.58 7.81 -0.72
C VAL A 132 7.83 8.41 -2.11
N GLN A 133 8.98 9.05 -2.34
CA GLN A 133 9.35 9.53 -3.67
C GLN A 133 9.43 8.38 -4.68
N GLU A 134 10.02 7.25 -4.29
CA GLU A 134 10.08 6.05 -5.11
C GLU A 134 8.69 5.52 -5.47
N ALA A 135 7.75 5.53 -4.52
CA ALA A 135 6.35 5.18 -4.79
C ALA A 135 5.68 6.11 -5.79
N ILE A 136 5.99 7.40 -5.75
CA ILE A 136 5.51 8.39 -6.73
C ILE A 136 6.11 8.13 -8.11
N ASP A 137 7.43 7.92 -8.17
CA ASP A 137 8.16 7.74 -9.42
C ASP A 137 7.70 6.49 -10.18
N ILE A 138 7.39 5.39 -9.46
CA ILE A 138 6.86 4.19 -10.10
C ILE A 138 5.43 4.39 -10.61
N CYS A 139 4.61 5.18 -9.94
CA CYS A 139 3.31 5.56 -10.49
C CYS A 139 3.46 6.32 -11.80
N ASP A 140 4.37 7.31 -11.85
CA ASP A 140 4.65 8.07 -13.07
C ASP A 140 5.17 7.17 -14.22
N PHE A 141 6.05 6.23 -13.91
CA PHE A 141 6.53 5.21 -14.86
C PHE A 141 5.39 4.33 -15.38
N ALA A 142 4.52 3.84 -14.49
CA ALA A 142 3.38 3.00 -14.86
C ALA A 142 2.39 3.74 -15.78
N VAL A 143 2.19 5.06 -15.57
CA VAL A 143 1.39 5.90 -16.48
C VAL A 143 1.96 5.85 -17.90
N GLY A 144 3.28 5.98 -18.07
CA GLY A 144 3.94 5.84 -19.36
C GLY A 144 3.72 4.46 -19.98
N LEU A 145 3.87 3.40 -19.18
CA LEU A 145 3.65 2.02 -19.62
C LEU A 145 2.22 1.76 -20.10
N SER A 146 1.22 2.43 -19.56
CA SER A 146 -0.18 2.27 -19.99
C SER A 146 -0.41 2.54 -21.49
N ARG A 147 0.51 3.25 -22.12
CA ARG A 147 0.53 3.54 -23.56
C ARG A 147 1.47 2.64 -24.37
N GLN A 148 2.25 1.78 -23.70
CA GLN A 148 3.32 0.99 -24.31
C GLN A 148 3.15 -0.52 -24.10
N LEU A 149 2.00 -0.98 -23.59
CA LEU A 149 1.66 -2.39 -23.43
C LEU A 149 1.30 -3.03 -24.77
N CYS A 150 2.23 -2.95 -25.74
CA CYS A 150 2.08 -3.48 -27.09
C CYS A 150 2.81 -4.82 -27.21
N GLY A 151 2.30 -5.70 -28.09
CA GLY A 151 2.95 -6.92 -28.53
C GLY A 151 3.59 -6.76 -29.90
N LYS A 152 4.34 -7.76 -30.33
CA LYS A 152 4.96 -7.84 -31.65
C LYS A 152 3.98 -8.41 -32.66
N THR A 153 4.04 -7.93 -33.91
CA THR A 153 3.40 -8.58 -35.03
C THR A 153 4.48 -9.32 -35.83
N MET A 154 4.22 -10.60 -36.18
CA MET A 154 5.18 -11.47 -36.84
C MET A 154 4.58 -12.07 -38.09
N HIS A 155 5.45 -12.43 -39.06
CA HIS A 155 5.05 -13.20 -40.21
C HIS A 155 4.80 -14.64 -39.85
N SER A 156 3.78 -15.25 -40.46
CA SER A 156 3.53 -16.70 -40.37
C SER A 156 4.13 -17.41 -41.56
N GLU A 157 4.65 -18.60 -41.36
CA GLU A 157 5.06 -19.55 -42.40
C GLU A 157 3.86 -20.20 -43.09
N ARG A 158 2.66 -20.05 -42.52
CA ARG A 158 1.42 -20.68 -43.04
C ARG A 158 0.60 -19.70 -43.84
N PRO A 159 0.12 -20.05 -45.06
CA PRO A 159 -0.75 -19.19 -45.83
C PRO A 159 -2.03 -18.83 -45.09
N GLY A 160 -2.46 -17.56 -45.16
CA GLY A 160 -3.69 -17.09 -44.53
C GLY A 160 -3.67 -16.97 -42.98
N HIS A 161 -2.48 -17.11 -42.38
CA HIS A 161 -2.31 -16.99 -40.93
C HIS A 161 -1.70 -15.64 -40.51
N ARG A 162 -2.14 -15.10 -39.40
CA ARG A 162 -1.58 -13.92 -38.74
C ARG A 162 -1.03 -14.33 -37.37
N MET A 163 0.15 -13.82 -37.01
CA MET A 163 0.77 -14.03 -35.71
C MET A 163 1.01 -12.68 -35.02
N TYR A 164 0.64 -12.57 -33.76
CA TYR A 164 0.92 -11.41 -32.93
C TYR A 164 0.94 -11.80 -31.45
N GLU A 165 1.66 -11.02 -30.64
CA GLU A 165 1.66 -11.08 -29.19
C GLU A 165 0.58 -10.15 -28.64
N GLN A 166 -0.10 -10.57 -27.58
CA GLN A 166 -1.02 -9.75 -26.83
C GLN A 166 -0.90 -10.08 -25.35
N TRP A 167 -0.76 -9.06 -24.53
CA TRP A 167 -0.66 -9.20 -23.08
C TRP A 167 -2.04 -9.09 -22.46
N HIS A 168 -2.39 -10.06 -21.63
CA HIS A 168 -3.65 -10.11 -20.90
C HIS A 168 -3.40 -10.00 -19.38
N PRO A 169 -4.35 -9.39 -18.61
CA PRO A 169 -4.28 -9.39 -17.16
C PRO A 169 -4.28 -10.80 -16.59
N LEU A 170 -3.57 -11.00 -15.48
CA LEU A 170 -3.57 -12.25 -14.71
C LEU A 170 -4.85 -12.43 -13.90
N GLY A 171 -5.44 -11.34 -13.41
CA GLY A 171 -6.60 -11.33 -12.54
C GLY A 171 -6.29 -10.61 -11.22
N VAL A 172 -6.12 -11.35 -10.13
CA VAL A 172 -5.70 -10.82 -8.83
C VAL A 172 -4.22 -11.12 -8.62
N VAL A 173 -3.47 -10.12 -8.15
CA VAL A 173 -2.04 -10.22 -7.84
C VAL A 173 -1.86 -10.06 -6.33
N GLY A 174 -1.35 -11.09 -5.66
CA GLY A 174 -0.93 -11.04 -4.27
C GLY A 174 0.41 -10.29 -4.14
N VAL A 175 0.48 -9.29 -3.25
CA VAL A 175 1.70 -8.55 -2.94
C VAL A 175 2.04 -8.76 -1.47
N ILE A 176 3.17 -9.41 -1.18
CA ILE A 176 3.67 -9.65 0.18
C ILE A 176 4.93 -8.80 0.36
N THR A 177 4.93 -7.92 1.36
CA THR A 177 6.05 -6.99 1.57
C THR A 177 6.68 -7.16 2.95
N ALA A 178 8.00 -6.91 3.01
CA ALA A 178 8.77 -6.90 4.24
C ALA A 178 8.70 -5.52 4.94
N PHE A 179 9.09 -5.49 6.22
CA PHE A 179 9.01 -4.29 7.06
C PHE A 179 9.98 -3.17 6.65
N ASN A 180 11.10 -3.50 6.02
CA ASN A 180 12.19 -2.54 5.77
C ASN A 180 11.91 -1.54 4.65
N PHE A 181 10.93 -1.84 3.76
CA PHE A 181 10.41 -0.92 2.74
C PHE A 181 8.88 -1.01 2.71
N PRO A 182 8.20 -0.46 3.74
CA PRO A 182 6.75 -0.64 3.92
C PRO A 182 5.89 0.12 2.89
N CYS A 183 6.46 1.05 2.14
CA CYS A 183 5.78 1.88 1.14
C CYS A 183 6.19 1.51 -0.29
N ALA A 184 7.47 1.63 -0.63
CA ALA A 184 7.96 1.54 -2.00
C ALA A 184 7.69 0.18 -2.65
N VAL A 185 7.94 -0.93 -1.95
CA VAL A 185 7.80 -2.28 -2.53
C VAL A 185 6.36 -2.57 -2.94
N TRP A 186 5.38 -2.16 -2.14
CA TRP A 186 3.98 -2.28 -2.56
C TRP A 186 3.71 -1.46 -3.81
N ALA A 187 4.13 -0.19 -3.82
CA ALA A 187 3.88 0.71 -4.94
C ALA A 187 4.49 0.18 -6.26
N TRP A 188 5.72 -0.36 -6.22
CA TRP A 188 6.35 -1.00 -7.36
C TRP A 188 5.48 -2.10 -7.97
N ASN A 189 4.99 -3.00 -7.14
CA ASN A 189 4.17 -4.12 -7.58
C ASN A 189 2.76 -3.67 -8.00
N ALA A 190 2.11 -2.85 -7.17
CA ALA A 190 0.73 -2.44 -7.38
C ALA A 190 0.56 -1.54 -8.61
N ALA A 191 1.41 -0.51 -8.80
CA ALA A 191 1.29 0.40 -9.93
C ALA A 191 1.40 -0.33 -11.26
N LEU A 192 2.35 -1.29 -11.37
CA LEU A 192 2.52 -2.12 -12.56
C LEU A 192 1.36 -3.10 -12.76
N ALA A 193 0.91 -3.77 -11.69
CA ALA A 193 -0.23 -4.69 -11.75
C ALA A 193 -1.51 -3.96 -12.20
N LEU A 194 -1.79 -2.78 -11.64
CA LEU A 194 -2.97 -1.99 -11.95
C LEU A 194 -3.00 -1.54 -13.42
N VAL A 195 -1.92 -0.99 -13.96
CA VAL A 195 -1.91 -0.58 -15.38
C VAL A 195 -2.00 -1.75 -16.34
N CYS A 196 -1.52 -2.94 -15.92
CA CYS A 196 -1.69 -4.19 -16.67
C CYS A 196 -3.11 -4.76 -16.58
N GLY A 197 -4.00 -4.18 -15.78
CA GLY A 197 -5.41 -4.58 -15.67
C GLY A 197 -5.71 -5.59 -14.58
N ASN A 198 -4.82 -5.75 -13.60
CA ASN A 198 -5.00 -6.66 -12.47
C ASN A 198 -5.52 -5.91 -11.23
N ALA A 199 -6.27 -6.59 -10.36
CA ALA A 199 -6.48 -6.18 -8.99
C ALA A 199 -5.29 -6.60 -8.11
N VAL A 200 -5.16 -5.99 -6.93
CA VAL A 200 -4.05 -6.25 -6.01
C VAL A 200 -4.60 -6.55 -4.62
N VAL A 201 -4.07 -7.59 -3.97
CA VAL A 201 -4.29 -7.84 -2.54
C VAL A 201 -2.95 -7.79 -1.84
N TRP A 202 -2.83 -6.90 -0.85
CA TRP A 202 -1.60 -6.62 -0.13
C TRP A 202 -1.59 -7.23 1.26
N LYS A 203 -0.54 -8.02 1.54
CA LYS A 203 -0.19 -8.46 2.88
C LYS A 203 1.12 -7.79 3.31
N PRO A 204 1.09 -6.71 4.08
CA PRO A 204 2.28 -6.07 4.63
C PRO A 204 2.91 -6.90 5.75
N SER A 205 4.11 -6.51 6.19
CA SER A 205 4.68 -7.04 7.41
C SER A 205 3.90 -6.56 8.64
N GLU A 206 3.76 -7.43 9.62
CA GLU A 206 3.20 -7.17 10.94
C GLU A 206 4.00 -6.13 11.76
N LYS A 207 5.22 -5.82 11.33
CA LYS A 207 6.09 -4.85 12.02
C LYS A 207 5.86 -3.39 11.61
N THR A 208 5.23 -3.18 10.46
CA THR A 208 4.98 -1.83 9.91
C THR A 208 3.58 -1.72 9.30
N PRO A 209 2.52 -2.08 10.06
CA PRO A 209 1.17 -2.12 9.53
C PRO A 209 0.54 -0.72 9.36
N LEU A 210 0.93 0.30 10.15
CA LEU A 210 0.33 1.64 10.05
C LEU A 210 0.68 2.33 8.73
N VAL A 211 1.91 2.15 8.23
CA VAL A 211 2.28 2.67 6.90
C VAL A 211 1.37 2.07 5.83
N ALA A 212 1.11 0.77 5.90
CA ALA A 212 0.23 0.10 4.95
C ALA A 212 -1.22 0.62 5.04
N ILE A 213 -1.74 0.80 6.24
CA ILE A 213 -3.10 1.34 6.47
C ILE A 213 -3.19 2.78 5.96
N ALA A 214 -2.20 3.62 6.23
CA ALA A 214 -2.15 4.99 5.74
C ALA A 214 -2.15 5.06 4.21
N MET A 215 -1.35 4.22 3.55
CA MET A 215 -1.35 4.10 2.10
C MET A 215 -2.69 3.61 1.56
N GLN A 216 -3.27 2.61 2.21
CA GLN A 216 -4.58 2.08 1.84
C GLN A 216 -5.68 3.16 1.95
N HIS A 217 -5.67 4.01 2.98
CA HIS A 217 -6.61 5.14 3.09
C HIS A 217 -6.48 6.12 1.91
N ILE A 218 -5.25 6.43 1.51
CA ILE A 218 -4.97 7.32 0.38
C ILE A 218 -5.47 6.70 -0.93
N VAL A 219 -5.11 5.44 -1.18
CA VAL A 219 -5.50 4.69 -2.39
C VAL A 219 -7.01 4.49 -2.45
N TYR A 220 -7.62 4.05 -1.34
CA TYR A 220 -9.06 3.84 -1.24
C TYR A 220 -9.85 5.10 -1.61
N LYS A 221 -9.44 6.27 -1.11
CA LYS A 221 -10.09 7.55 -1.42
C LYS A 221 -10.06 7.89 -2.92
N VAL A 222 -8.98 7.53 -3.61
CA VAL A 222 -8.90 7.70 -5.07
C VAL A 222 -9.81 6.71 -5.78
N LEU A 223 -9.75 5.44 -5.40
CA LEU A 223 -10.56 4.38 -6.01
C LEU A 223 -12.07 4.56 -5.78
N GLU A 224 -12.46 5.09 -4.63
CA GLU A 224 -13.85 5.42 -4.29
C GLU A 224 -14.47 6.41 -5.28
N GLN A 225 -13.71 7.40 -5.77
CA GLN A 225 -14.19 8.36 -6.78
C GLN A 225 -14.53 7.71 -8.13
N HIS A 226 -14.04 6.49 -8.34
CA HIS A 226 -14.24 5.71 -9.56
C HIS A 226 -15.10 4.46 -9.37
N ASN A 227 -15.66 4.22 -8.17
CA ASN A 227 -16.39 3.01 -7.78
C ASN A 227 -15.55 1.73 -7.95
N LEU A 228 -14.25 1.79 -7.56
CA LEU A 228 -13.26 0.73 -7.71
C LEU A 228 -12.65 0.28 -6.37
N GLN A 229 -13.36 0.43 -5.25
CA GLN A 229 -12.82 0.22 -3.90
C GLN A 229 -12.19 -1.17 -3.71
N GLY A 230 -12.80 -2.24 -4.28
CA GLY A 230 -12.27 -3.61 -4.21
C GLY A 230 -11.01 -3.86 -5.07
N LEU A 231 -10.52 -2.88 -5.84
CA LEU A 231 -9.38 -3.07 -6.75
C LEU A 231 -8.05 -3.26 -6.01
N CYS A 232 -7.91 -2.65 -4.82
CA CYS A 232 -6.75 -2.79 -3.95
C CYS A 232 -7.22 -3.23 -2.57
N GLY A 233 -7.00 -4.51 -2.24
CA GLY A 233 -7.30 -5.07 -0.93
C GLY A 233 -6.09 -5.02 0.01
N LEU A 234 -6.35 -4.91 1.32
CA LEU A 234 -5.37 -4.97 2.40
C LEU A 234 -5.77 -6.08 3.38
N ILE A 235 -4.81 -6.93 3.75
CA ILE A 235 -4.97 -7.97 4.77
C ILE A 235 -3.77 -7.93 5.72
N THR A 236 -4.01 -7.74 7.00
CA THR A 236 -2.96 -7.63 8.03
C THR A 236 -3.10 -8.75 9.06
N SER A 237 -2.02 -9.48 9.30
CA SER A 237 -1.97 -10.52 10.32
C SER A 237 -0.54 -10.68 10.83
N PRO A 238 -0.36 -10.96 12.14
CA PRO A 238 0.92 -11.39 12.69
C PRO A 238 1.25 -12.83 12.30
N ASP A 239 0.28 -13.62 11.87
CA ASP A 239 0.44 -15.02 11.52
C ASP A 239 0.96 -15.19 10.09
N LYS A 240 1.93 -16.09 9.94
CA LYS A 240 2.45 -16.50 8.63
C LYS A 240 1.41 -17.29 7.82
N ALA A 241 0.49 -17.98 8.48
CA ALA A 241 -0.54 -18.79 7.84
C ALA A 241 -1.37 -17.99 6.84
N LEU A 242 -1.68 -16.71 7.12
CA LEU A 242 -2.41 -15.88 6.18
C LEU A 242 -1.59 -15.57 4.90
N GLY A 243 -0.27 -15.41 5.06
CA GLY A 243 0.64 -15.23 3.93
C GLY A 243 0.77 -16.51 3.08
N GLU A 244 0.89 -17.66 3.73
CA GLU A 244 0.92 -18.97 3.07
C GLU A 244 -0.39 -19.22 2.33
N LYS A 245 -1.52 -18.94 2.96
CA LYS A 245 -2.85 -19.02 2.35
C LYS A 245 -2.96 -18.15 1.09
N LEU A 246 -2.43 -16.91 1.13
CA LEU A 246 -2.43 -16.02 -0.05
C LEU A 246 -1.59 -16.58 -1.20
N VAL A 247 -0.47 -17.25 -0.91
CA VAL A 247 0.39 -17.86 -1.93
C VAL A 247 -0.29 -19.07 -2.56
N ASP A 248 -1.03 -19.85 -1.77
CA ASP A 248 -1.70 -21.09 -2.23
C ASP A 248 -3.10 -20.81 -2.82
N ASP A 249 -3.62 -19.61 -2.74
CA ASP A 249 -4.94 -19.26 -3.26
C ASP A 249 -4.95 -19.26 -4.79
N SER A 250 -5.88 -19.98 -5.36
CA SER A 250 -6.01 -20.17 -6.81
C SER A 250 -6.81 -19.09 -7.53
N ARG A 251 -7.35 -18.12 -6.80
CA ARG A 251 -8.11 -17.00 -7.34
C ARG A 251 -7.18 -15.90 -7.80
#